data_6b3934758abcea902969efb62641b68e
#
_entry.id   6b3934758abcea902969efb62641b68e
#
_cell.length_a   1.000
_cell.length_b   1.000
_cell.length_c   1.000
_cell.angle_alpha   90.00
_cell.angle_beta   90.00
_cell.angle_gamma   90.00
#
_symmetry.space_group_name_H-M   'P 1'
#
loop_
_entity.id
_entity.type
_entity.pdbx_description
1 polymer ?
#
loop_
_entity_poly.entity_id
_entity_poly.type
_entity_poly.pdbx_seq_one_letter_code
_entity_poly.pdbx_strand_id
1 'polypeptide(L)'
;MSGRISAARQRGQHLLAAAGTVAAMARDDLAWLTVQAGRKLPSAARSRLGGRATRSRGVLGAWGELLLDRPDKARERLSRLPRSGPLAATLAVHAGTAPAPGAPAGQRARWAWLTGDLTRLRQLLEEGALPDRLDRRVRGDLEALAGGPRPVPAARRDWPVGGEVGATAQHRPLHVLTNSLPWTRSGYALRTHAILTAQRDAGMAVAAMTRPAYPVSIGKVLSTDVDVVDGIAYRRCVPAGLPPGEAERVDVWAEHLVRLAREHRATVLHSTTHYPNALAAQAAARALGLPWVHEVRGQLERTWASGRQRHGDADPYGSERFAAWRAREAEVAAQADHVITLSEVMRQDLGARGVDPGRVTVVPNGIDPALLDRDIDPAEARRRLGLPVEGIWVGAVSSVVHYEGFDTLLDAVALARRDGLDVRVAIVGDGLAWPGLKEQAQRLGIAGHVLLPGRLPREESLRWLDALDVVVVPRHDHEVTRLVPPLKVAEAMGAGRPVIASDLPALRELVRHGENGLLVPAGATTGVAAALSRLTVESDLMARLVAAGRVAASGLTWPNLVPQHASGYASASASRSPRISWGKM
;
A
#
# COMPACT_ATOMS: atom_id res chain seq x y z
N MET A 1 19.69 29.76 23.89
CA MET A 1 18.61 29.33 24.83
C MET A 1 17.24 29.30 24.19
N SER A 2 16.86 30.26 23.32
CA SER A 2 15.50 30.31 22.72
C SER A 2 15.14 29.09 21.87
N GLY A 3 16.04 28.53 21.09
CA GLY A 3 15.79 27.35 20.25
C GLY A 3 15.52 26.05 21.03
N ARG A 4 16.14 25.85 22.20
CA ARG A 4 15.89 24.69 23.06
C ARG A 4 14.53 24.75 23.75
N ILE A 5 14.09 25.94 24.13
CA ILE A 5 12.77 26.18 24.75
C ILE A 5 11.67 25.96 23.71
N SER A 6 11.86 26.42 22.47
CA SER A 6 10.95 26.19 21.35
C SER A 6 10.80 24.70 21.03
N ALA A 7 11.91 23.96 20.94
CA ALA A 7 11.91 22.51 20.69
C ALA A 7 11.23 21.71 21.82
N ALA A 8 11.45 22.09 23.08
CA ALA A 8 10.79 21.45 24.22
C ALA A 8 9.27 21.69 24.21
N ARG A 9 8.84 22.92 23.88
CA ARG A 9 7.42 23.29 23.76
C ARG A 9 6.73 22.51 22.62
N GLN A 10 7.39 22.39 21.46
CA GLN A 10 6.89 21.59 20.33
C GLN A 10 6.76 20.10 20.70
N ARG A 11 7.77 19.52 21.38
CA ARG A 11 7.67 18.13 21.85
C ARG A 11 6.53 17.93 22.84
N GLY A 12 6.31 18.87 23.77
CA GLY A 12 5.18 18.81 24.70
C GLY A 12 3.83 18.85 23.98
N GLN A 13 3.67 19.73 23.01
CA GLN A 13 2.45 19.80 22.18
C GLN A 13 2.22 18.51 21.39
N HIS A 14 3.27 17.94 20.80
CA HIS A 14 3.17 16.66 20.08
C HIS A 14 2.73 15.51 20.99
N LEU A 15 3.30 15.41 22.19
CA LEU A 15 2.92 14.38 23.17
C LEU A 15 1.47 14.49 23.62
N LEU A 16 0.98 15.73 23.84
CA LEU A 16 -0.43 15.97 24.16
C LEU A 16 -1.35 15.58 23.00
N ALA A 17 -0.99 15.92 21.78
CA ALA A 17 -1.74 15.53 20.59
C ALA A 17 -1.72 14.02 20.35
N ALA A 18 -0.58 13.37 20.61
CA ALA A 18 -0.46 11.91 20.56
C ALA A 18 -1.34 11.23 21.62
N ALA A 19 -1.33 11.72 22.86
CA ALA A 19 -2.21 11.23 23.92
C ALA A 19 -3.70 11.40 23.56
N GLY A 20 -4.06 12.56 23.00
CA GLY A 20 -5.41 12.82 22.48
C GLY A 20 -5.84 11.83 21.38
N THR A 21 -4.93 11.50 20.48
CA THR A 21 -5.17 10.51 19.41
C THR A 21 -5.40 9.10 19.99
N VAL A 22 -4.55 8.65 20.94
CA VAL A 22 -4.72 7.34 21.59
C VAL A 22 -6.03 7.28 22.37
N ALA A 23 -6.37 8.34 23.10
CA ALA A 23 -7.64 8.44 23.81
C ALA A 23 -8.85 8.42 22.86
N ALA A 24 -8.74 9.02 21.69
CA ALA A 24 -9.76 8.96 20.64
C ALA A 24 -9.94 7.52 20.13
N MET A 25 -8.85 6.82 19.82
CA MET A 25 -8.87 5.41 19.38
C MET A 25 -9.47 4.48 20.44
N ALA A 26 -9.13 4.69 21.71
CA ALA A 26 -9.69 3.91 22.82
C ALA A 26 -11.20 4.11 22.98
N ARG A 27 -11.69 5.35 22.81
CA ARG A 27 -13.12 5.65 22.81
C ARG A 27 -13.86 5.05 21.62
N ASP A 28 -13.19 4.93 20.48
CA ASP A 28 -13.80 4.34 19.29
C ASP A 28 -13.92 2.82 19.38
N ASP A 29 -12.88 2.12 19.88
CA ASP A 29 -12.87 0.66 20.05
C ASP A 29 -11.76 0.19 20.97
N LEU A 30 -12.02 0.17 22.28
CA LEU A 30 -11.05 -0.25 23.27
C LEU A 30 -10.65 -1.73 23.11
N ALA A 31 -11.60 -2.59 22.78
CA ALA A 31 -11.34 -4.03 22.63
C ALA A 31 -10.38 -4.30 21.46
N TRP A 32 -10.61 -3.64 20.32
CA TRP A 32 -9.71 -3.74 19.18
C TRP A 32 -8.36 -3.08 19.43
N LEU A 33 -8.33 -1.95 20.12
CA LEU A 33 -7.08 -1.30 20.51
C LEU A 33 -6.20 -2.22 21.34
N THR A 34 -6.78 -2.99 22.31
CA THR A 34 -6.01 -3.95 23.12
C THR A 34 -5.45 -5.10 22.27
N VAL A 35 -6.20 -5.60 21.28
CA VAL A 35 -5.70 -6.60 20.31
C VAL A 35 -4.53 -6.03 19.52
N GLN A 36 -4.68 -4.81 18.98
CA GLN A 36 -3.63 -4.17 18.18
C GLN A 36 -2.37 -3.85 19.01
N ALA A 37 -2.54 -3.38 20.24
CA ALA A 37 -1.42 -3.14 21.16
C ALA A 37 -0.69 -4.45 21.48
N GLY A 38 -1.43 -5.51 21.77
CA GLY A 38 -0.87 -6.83 22.04
C GLY A 38 -0.13 -7.44 20.85
N ARG A 39 -0.58 -7.18 19.62
CA ARG A 39 0.11 -7.59 18.37
C ARG A 39 1.46 -6.91 18.19
N LYS A 40 1.72 -5.77 18.85
CA LYS A 40 3.02 -5.07 18.83
C LYS A 40 4.03 -5.62 19.82
N LEU A 41 3.61 -6.52 20.73
CA LEU A 41 4.52 -7.19 21.64
C LEU A 41 5.50 -8.11 20.88
N PRO A 42 6.71 -8.33 21.42
CA PRO A 42 7.61 -9.35 20.89
C PRO A 42 6.91 -10.71 20.76
N SER A 43 7.24 -11.48 19.73
CA SER A 43 6.54 -12.73 19.39
C SER A 43 6.41 -13.68 20.57
N ALA A 44 7.47 -13.84 21.37
CA ALA A 44 7.44 -14.67 22.58
C ALA A 44 6.45 -14.17 23.65
N ALA A 45 6.39 -12.84 23.88
CA ALA A 45 5.46 -12.25 24.84
C ALA A 45 4.01 -12.36 24.36
N ARG A 46 3.78 -12.08 23.05
CA ARG A 46 2.47 -12.23 22.40
C ARG A 46 1.97 -13.67 22.49
N SER A 47 2.84 -14.65 22.17
CA SER A 47 2.50 -16.08 22.22
C SER A 47 2.17 -16.52 23.65
N ARG A 48 2.91 -16.05 24.67
CA ARG A 48 2.63 -16.34 26.08
C ARG A 48 1.30 -15.75 26.52
N LEU A 49 1.06 -14.47 26.23
CA LEU A 49 -0.17 -13.77 26.60
C LEU A 49 -1.38 -14.37 25.90
N GLY A 50 -1.33 -14.51 24.58
CA GLY A 50 -2.39 -15.12 23.78
C GLY A 50 -2.63 -16.57 24.17
N GLY A 51 -1.58 -17.38 24.34
CA GLY A 51 -1.70 -18.78 24.78
C GLY A 51 -2.31 -18.95 26.17
N ARG A 52 -2.06 -18.00 27.11
CA ARG A 52 -2.77 -17.99 28.40
C ARG A 52 -4.25 -17.62 28.22
N ALA A 53 -4.53 -16.58 27.44
CA ALA A 53 -5.90 -16.13 27.20
C ALA A 53 -6.74 -17.23 26.49
N THR A 54 -6.18 -17.97 25.53
CA THR A 54 -6.87 -19.07 24.83
C THR A 54 -7.25 -20.24 25.73
N ARG A 55 -6.65 -20.39 26.93
CA ARG A 55 -7.08 -21.40 27.92
C ARG A 55 -8.39 -21.03 28.62
N SER A 56 -8.75 -19.76 28.60
CA SER A 56 -10.01 -19.28 29.17
C SER A 56 -11.19 -19.69 28.30
N ARG A 57 -12.31 -20.08 28.96
CA ARG A 57 -13.60 -20.23 28.29
C ARG A 57 -14.24 -18.85 28.14
N GLY A 58 -14.87 -18.60 26.99
CA GLY A 58 -15.61 -17.35 26.76
C GLY A 58 -14.84 -16.28 25.97
N VAL A 59 -15.21 -15.02 26.20
CA VAL A 59 -14.77 -13.85 25.42
C VAL A 59 -13.25 -13.63 25.49
N LEU A 60 -12.63 -13.88 26.65
CA LEU A 60 -11.18 -13.74 26.81
C LEU A 60 -10.41 -14.75 25.94
N GLY A 61 -10.96 -15.98 25.81
CA GLY A 61 -10.37 -16.98 24.89
C GLY A 61 -10.42 -16.54 23.44
N ALA A 62 -11.54 -15.96 23.01
CA ALA A 62 -11.69 -15.42 21.65
C ALA A 62 -10.76 -14.21 21.41
N TRP A 63 -10.60 -13.34 22.41
CA TRP A 63 -9.63 -12.23 22.37
C TRP A 63 -8.20 -12.77 22.20
N GLY A 64 -7.84 -13.83 22.93
CA GLY A 64 -6.54 -14.49 22.81
C GLY A 64 -6.29 -15.07 21.41
N GLU A 65 -7.30 -15.67 20.77
CA GLU A 65 -7.17 -16.15 19.38
C GLU A 65 -6.96 -15.00 18.39
N LEU A 66 -7.69 -13.87 18.55
CA LEU A 66 -7.48 -12.68 17.72
C LEU A 66 -6.09 -12.06 17.94
N LEU A 67 -5.57 -12.10 19.17
CA LEU A 67 -4.22 -11.66 19.48
C LEU A 67 -3.16 -12.52 18.80
N LEU A 68 -3.42 -13.82 18.66
CA LEU A 68 -2.56 -14.79 17.96
C LEU A 68 -2.80 -14.83 16.44
N ASP A 69 -3.64 -13.93 15.91
CA ASP A 69 -3.99 -13.83 14.50
C ASP A 69 -4.71 -15.08 13.95
N ARG A 70 -5.61 -15.65 14.77
CA ARG A 70 -6.41 -16.84 14.49
C ARG A 70 -7.92 -16.51 14.46
N PRO A 71 -8.41 -15.71 13.50
CA PRO A 71 -9.79 -15.26 13.46
C PRO A 71 -10.80 -16.40 13.35
N ASP A 72 -10.45 -17.50 12.66
CA ASP A 72 -11.34 -18.67 12.52
C ASP A 72 -11.61 -19.34 13.87
N LYS A 73 -10.56 -19.54 14.69
CA LYS A 73 -10.71 -20.08 16.05
C LYS A 73 -11.45 -19.11 16.97
N ALA A 74 -11.24 -17.81 16.80
CA ALA A 74 -12.02 -16.81 17.53
C ALA A 74 -13.49 -16.88 17.15
N ARG A 75 -13.83 -17.03 15.86
CA ARG A 75 -15.21 -17.24 15.36
C ARG A 75 -15.86 -18.46 15.99
N GLU A 76 -15.18 -19.60 15.95
CA GLU A 76 -15.66 -20.86 16.54
C GLU A 76 -15.98 -20.69 18.04
N ARG A 77 -15.09 -20.02 18.79
CA ARG A 77 -15.32 -19.76 20.22
C ARG A 77 -16.52 -18.84 20.44
N LEU A 78 -16.62 -17.75 19.68
CA LEU A 78 -17.69 -16.76 19.79
C LEU A 78 -19.06 -17.33 19.37
N SER A 79 -19.11 -18.30 18.45
CA SER A 79 -20.36 -18.96 18.06
C SER A 79 -21.01 -19.73 19.21
N ARG A 80 -20.23 -20.16 20.19
CA ARG A 80 -20.69 -20.92 21.38
C ARG A 80 -21.12 -20.02 22.55
N LEU A 81 -20.97 -18.71 22.41
CA LEU A 81 -21.28 -17.75 23.46
C LEU A 81 -22.56 -16.96 23.17
N PRO A 82 -23.27 -16.49 24.21
CA PRO A 82 -24.34 -15.51 24.03
C PRO A 82 -23.80 -14.27 23.33
N ARG A 83 -24.31 -13.95 22.12
CA ARG A 83 -23.84 -12.84 21.29
C ARG A 83 -24.37 -11.47 21.73
N SER A 84 -25.12 -11.39 22.80
CA SER A 84 -25.79 -10.17 23.27
C SER A 84 -24.89 -9.22 24.07
N GLY A 85 -23.75 -9.70 24.58
CA GLY A 85 -22.82 -8.84 25.34
C GLY A 85 -22.01 -7.92 24.42
N PRO A 86 -21.79 -6.63 24.82
CA PRO A 86 -21.09 -5.64 23.98
C PRO A 86 -19.69 -6.08 23.54
N LEU A 87 -18.93 -6.71 24.44
CA LEU A 87 -17.57 -7.16 24.15
C LEU A 87 -17.55 -8.37 23.21
N ALA A 88 -18.45 -9.35 23.42
CA ALA A 88 -18.59 -10.51 22.54
C ALA A 88 -19.00 -10.07 21.12
N ALA A 89 -19.95 -9.14 21.01
CA ALA A 89 -20.39 -8.58 19.72
C ALA A 89 -19.26 -7.82 19.02
N THR A 90 -18.44 -7.06 19.77
CA THR A 90 -17.27 -6.35 19.19
C THR A 90 -16.25 -7.34 18.64
N LEU A 91 -15.87 -8.35 19.41
CA LEU A 91 -14.90 -9.36 18.98
C LEU A 91 -15.44 -10.21 17.82
N ALA A 92 -16.77 -10.47 17.78
CA ALA A 92 -17.40 -11.16 16.67
C ALA A 92 -17.25 -10.42 15.35
N VAL A 93 -17.49 -9.10 15.34
CA VAL A 93 -17.27 -8.25 14.17
C VAL A 93 -15.81 -8.31 13.71
N HIS A 94 -14.85 -8.22 14.65
CA HIS A 94 -13.42 -8.33 14.33
C HIS A 94 -13.00 -9.74 13.88
N ALA A 95 -13.71 -10.77 14.31
CA ALA A 95 -13.53 -12.14 13.82
C ALA A 95 -14.23 -12.43 12.48
N GLY A 96 -14.94 -11.45 11.90
CA GLY A 96 -15.68 -11.61 10.64
C GLY A 96 -17.01 -12.33 10.79
N THR A 97 -17.69 -12.15 11.94
CA THR A 97 -19.04 -12.73 12.18
C THR A 97 -20.07 -11.62 12.33
N ALA A 98 -21.23 -11.79 11.68
CA ALA A 98 -22.34 -10.87 11.83
C ALA A 98 -22.79 -10.77 13.30
N PRO A 99 -23.02 -9.56 13.83
CA PRO A 99 -23.61 -9.40 15.15
C PRO A 99 -25.05 -9.91 15.15
N ALA A 100 -25.54 -10.38 16.32
CA ALA A 100 -26.93 -10.76 16.47
C ALA A 100 -27.87 -9.57 16.20
N PRO A 101 -29.12 -9.79 15.78
CA PRO A 101 -30.09 -8.71 15.53
C PRO A 101 -30.27 -7.76 16.71
N GLY A 102 -30.23 -8.27 17.95
CA GLY A 102 -30.30 -7.50 19.20
C GLY A 102 -28.96 -6.91 19.68
N ALA A 103 -27.87 -7.03 18.92
CA ALA A 103 -26.58 -6.45 19.29
C ALA A 103 -26.64 -4.91 19.30
N PRO A 104 -25.80 -4.24 20.11
CA PRO A 104 -25.74 -2.79 20.17
C PRO A 104 -25.62 -2.16 18.77
N ALA A 105 -26.30 -1.05 18.55
CA ALA A 105 -26.33 -0.36 17.25
C ALA A 105 -24.93 -0.05 16.71
N GLY A 106 -23.98 0.28 17.61
CA GLY A 106 -22.57 0.51 17.24
C GLY A 106 -21.91 -0.70 16.60
N GLN A 107 -22.23 -1.93 17.02
CA GLN A 107 -21.65 -3.15 16.42
C GLN A 107 -22.32 -3.46 15.09
N ARG A 108 -23.63 -3.21 14.98
CA ARG A 108 -24.38 -3.32 13.71
C ARG A 108 -23.83 -2.33 12.67
N ALA A 109 -23.54 -1.10 13.08
CA ALA A 109 -22.94 -0.09 12.20
C ALA A 109 -21.53 -0.48 11.72
N ARG A 110 -20.67 -1.00 12.64
CA ARG A 110 -19.34 -1.50 12.25
C ARG A 110 -19.42 -2.67 11.28
N TRP A 111 -20.37 -3.57 11.50
CA TRP A 111 -20.59 -4.69 10.58
C TRP A 111 -21.05 -4.22 9.21
N ALA A 112 -22.05 -3.34 9.15
CA ALA A 112 -22.55 -2.76 7.92
C ALA A 112 -21.44 -2.03 7.13
N TRP A 113 -20.58 -1.25 7.84
CA TRP A 113 -19.39 -0.65 7.22
C TRP A 113 -18.41 -1.70 6.69
N LEU A 114 -18.16 -2.75 7.46
CA LEU A 114 -17.22 -3.80 7.09
C LEU A 114 -17.68 -4.61 5.88
N THR A 115 -18.97 -4.92 5.79
CA THR A 115 -19.58 -5.68 4.69
C THR A 115 -20.01 -4.82 3.50
N GLY A 116 -20.00 -3.50 3.67
CA GLY A 116 -20.30 -2.55 2.60
C GLY A 116 -21.76 -2.18 2.44
N ASP A 117 -22.59 -2.44 3.44
CA ASP A 117 -24.02 -2.11 3.50
C ASP A 117 -24.21 -0.65 3.97
N LEU A 118 -24.11 0.30 3.05
CA LEU A 118 -24.24 1.73 3.36
C LEU A 118 -25.70 2.12 3.61
N THR A 119 -26.64 1.42 3.04
CA THR A 119 -28.08 1.62 3.31
C THR A 119 -28.40 1.34 4.78
N ARG A 120 -27.89 0.24 5.34
CA ARG A 120 -28.08 -0.06 6.76
C ARG A 120 -27.42 0.98 7.67
N LEU A 121 -26.27 1.53 7.26
CA LEU A 121 -25.62 2.63 8.01
C LEU A 121 -26.50 3.88 8.04
N ARG A 122 -27.09 4.28 6.92
CA ARG A 122 -28.00 5.44 6.84
C ARG A 122 -29.22 5.24 7.73
N GLN A 123 -29.84 4.05 7.69
CA GLN A 123 -30.97 3.70 8.56
C GLN A 123 -30.62 3.86 10.05
N LEU A 124 -29.46 3.36 10.49
CA LEU A 124 -29.01 3.49 11.88
C LEU A 124 -28.77 4.94 12.31
N LEU A 125 -28.35 5.81 11.38
CA LEU A 125 -28.22 7.25 11.61
C LEU A 125 -29.60 7.93 11.74
N GLU A 126 -30.56 7.57 10.89
CA GLU A 126 -31.94 8.08 10.89
C GLU A 126 -32.72 7.62 12.15
N GLU A 127 -32.50 6.40 12.59
CA GLU A 127 -33.03 5.87 13.85
C GLU A 127 -32.49 6.59 15.09
N GLY A 128 -31.43 7.41 14.97
CA GLY A 128 -30.75 8.06 16.11
C GLY A 128 -30.14 7.04 17.08
N ALA A 129 -29.86 5.84 16.60
CA ALA A 129 -29.49 4.69 17.43
C ALA A 129 -28.01 4.68 17.84
N LEU A 130 -27.17 5.50 17.23
CA LEU A 130 -25.73 5.52 17.42
C LEU A 130 -25.31 6.49 18.53
N PRO A 131 -24.30 6.13 19.36
CA PRO A 131 -23.66 7.11 20.26
C PRO A 131 -23.07 8.28 19.48
N ASP A 132 -23.16 9.51 20.01
CA ASP A 132 -22.77 10.77 19.35
C ASP A 132 -21.45 10.73 18.60
N ARG A 133 -20.42 10.14 19.17
CA ARG A 133 -19.11 10.07 18.53
C ARG A 133 -19.10 9.13 17.35
N LEU A 134 -19.81 8.00 17.43
CA LEU A 134 -19.92 7.04 16.34
C LEU A 134 -20.86 7.56 15.25
N ASP A 135 -21.94 8.26 15.63
CA ASP A 135 -22.83 8.95 14.69
C ASP A 135 -22.01 9.92 13.83
N ARG A 136 -21.26 10.85 14.47
CA ARG A 136 -20.37 11.77 13.75
C ARG A 136 -19.35 11.06 12.87
N ARG A 137 -18.77 9.95 13.37
CA ARG A 137 -17.84 9.16 12.57
C ARG A 137 -18.49 8.61 11.31
N VAL A 138 -19.63 7.94 11.45
CA VAL A 138 -20.33 7.31 10.32
C VAL A 138 -20.79 8.37 9.32
N ARG A 139 -21.31 9.52 9.78
CA ARG A 139 -21.65 10.66 8.89
C ARG A 139 -20.43 11.16 8.13
N GLY A 140 -19.33 11.42 8.81
CA GLY A 140 -18.11 11.90 8.18
C GLY A 140 -17.47 10.89 7.23
N ASP A 141 -17.55 9.58 7.52
CA ASP A 141 -17.05 8.52 6.65
C ASP A 141 -17.94 8.40 5.37
N LEU A 142 -19.28 8.49 5.51
CA LEU A 142 -20.21 8.52 4.38
C LEU A 142 -20.06 9.79 3.55
N GLU A 143 -19.89 10.95 4.19
CA GLU A 143 -19.67 12.24 3.53
C GLU A 143 -18.37 12.24 2.71
N ALA A 144 -17.29 11.65 3.23
CA ALA A 144 -16.03 11.54 2.49
C ALA A 144 -16.15 10.64 1.25
N LEU A 145 -17.04 9.60 1.31
CA LEU A 145 -17.34 8.75 0.16
C LEU A 145 -18.36 9.36 -0.81
N ALA A 146 -19.19 10.29 -0.35
CA ALA A 146 -20.12 10.98 -1.22
C ALA A 146 -19.38 11.86 -2.24
N GLY A 147 -19.97 12.05 -3.41
CA GLY A 147 -19.42 12.91 -4.46
C GLY A 147 -19.30 14.38 -4.02
N GLY A 148 -18.51 15.12 -4.79
CA GLY A 148 -18.34 16.56 -4.60
C GLY A 148 -17.07 16.96 -3.83
N PRO A 149 -16.65 18.22 -3.97
CA PRO A 149 -15.43 18.73 -3.36
C PRO A 149 -15.62 18.98 -1.87
N ARG A 150 -14.52 18.88 -1.11
CA ARG A 150 -14.46 19.32 0.28
C ARG A 150 -14.46 20.85 0.41
N PRO A 151 -14.86 21.40 1.58
CA PRO A 151 -14.72 22.81 1.87
C PRO A 151 -13.30 23.30 1.63
N VAL A 152 -13.19 24.52 1.10
CA VAL A 152 -11.89 25.15 0.86
C VAL A 152 -11.43 25.80 2.16
N PRO A 153 -10.22 25.44 2.69
CA PRO A 153 -9.68 26.09 3.87
C PRO A 153 -9.57 27.61 3.70
N ALA A 154 -9.77 28.35 4.77
CA ALA A 154 -9.57 29.79 4.76
C ALA A 154 -8.09 30.10 4.47
N ALA A 155 -7.79 30.49 3.25
CA ALA A 155 -6.50 31.04 2.90
C ALA A 155 -6.56 32.55 3.13
N ARG A 156 -5.61 33.14 3.91
CA ARG A 156 -5.46 34.59 3.95
C ARG A 156 -5.17 35.06 2.52
N ARG A 157 -5.87 36.14 2.09
CA ARG A 157 -5.85 36.65 0.71
C ARG A 157 -4.50 37.19 0.21
N ASP A 158 -3.50 37.25 1.08
CA ASP A 158 -2.20 37.90 0.82
C ASP A 158 -1.14 36.96 0.15
N TRP A 159 -1.56 35.78 -0.29
CA TRP A 159 -0.66 34.90 -1.07
C TRP A 159 -0.70 35.33 -2.54
N PRO A 160 0.45 35.62 -3.17
CA PRO A 160 0.48 35.91 -4.60
C PRO A 160 -0.04 34.69 -5.34
N VAL A 161 -1.24 34.80 -5.89
CA VAL A 161 -1.85 33.79 -6.76
C VAL A 161 -1.01 33.75 -8.03
N GLY A 162 -0.32 32.62 -8.26
CA GLY A 162 0.26 32.31 -9.56
C GLY A 162 1.26 33.35 -10.06
N GLY A 163 2.45 33.44 -9.48
CA GLY A 163 3.59 33.87 -10.30
C GLY A 163 3.73 32.83 -11.40
N GLU A 164 3.73 33.28 -12.67
CA GLU A 164 4.06 32.40 -13.79
C GLU A 164 5.35 31.67 -13.44
N VAL A 165 5.23 30.35 -13.19
CA VAL A 165 6.38 29.49 -13.09
C VAL A 165 6.89 29.40 -14.54
N GLY A 166 7.81 30.30 -14.90
CA GLY A 166 8.41 30.29 -16.21
C GLY A 166 8.92 28.87 -16.52
N ALA A 167 8.96 28.48 -17.77
CA ALA A 167 9.36 27.14 -18.22
C ALA A 167 10.73 26.66 -17.67
N THR A 168 11.49 27.55 -17.03
CA THR A 168 12.80 27.31 -16.39
C THR A 168 12.74 27.30 -14.85
N ALA A 169 11.57 27.57 -14.23
CA ALA A 169 11.46 27.59 -12.77
C ALA A 169 11.39 26.18 -12.22
N GLN A 170 12.26 25.89 -11.29
CA GLN A 170 12.39 24.62 -10.61
C GLN A 170 11.11 24.23 -9.87
N HIS A 171 10.51 23.08 -10.17
CA HIS A 171 9.33 22.57 -9.47
C HIS A 171 9.60 22.39 -7.97
N ARG A 172 8.63 22.74 -7.15
CA ARG A 172 8.64 22.61 -5.69
C ARG A 172 7.42 21.78 -5.26
N PRO A 173 7.43 20.45 -5.51
CA PRO A 173 6.28 19.62 -5.20
C PRO A 173 6.11 19.43 -3.69
N LEU A 174 4.85 19.50 -3.23
CA LEU A 174 4.45 19.05 -1.90
C LEU A 174 3.67 17.76 -2.02
N HIS A 175 4.25 16.67 -1.52
CA HIS A 175 3.66 15.34 -1.57
C HIS A 175 2.70 15.10 -0.39
N VAL A 176 1.49 14.61 -0.70
CA VAL A 176 0.42 14.30 0.26
C VAL A 176 0.29 12.78 0.38
N LEU A 177 0.65 12.24 1.54
CA LEU A 177 0.95 10.83 1.73
C LEU A 177 0.07 10.17 2.79
N THR A 178 -0.34 8.92 2.58
CA THR A 178 -0.97 8.13 3.64
C THR A 178 0.03 7.77 4.74
N ASN A 179 1.15 7.17 4.37
CA ASN A 179 2.20 6.68 5.27
C ASN A 179 3.59 7.00 4.69
N SER A 180 4.63 6.94 5.52
CA SER A 180 6.01 7.15 5.06
C SER A 180 7.04 6.40 5.90
N LEU A 181 8.30 6.41 5.45
CA LEU A 181 9.45 6.10 6.27
C LEU A 181 9.56 7.09 7.45
N PRO A 182 10.25 6.71 8.54
CA PRO A 182 10.84 5.38 8.80
C PRO A 182 9.83 4.35 9.33
N TRP A 183 8.58 4.77 9.63
CA TRP A 183 7.62 4.01 10.42
C TRP A 183 6.84 2.94 9.63
N THR A 184 6.68 3.15 8.33
CA THR A 184 6.01 2.19 7.43
C THR A 184 6.92 1.88 6.25
N ARG A 185 7.22 0.58 6.07
CA ARG A 185 8.01 0.07 4.94
C ARG A 185 7.10 -0.79 4.04
N SER A 186 6.16 -0.15 3.38
CA SER A 186 5.31 -0.77 2.34
C SER A 186 5.82 -0.39 0.96
N GLY A 187 5.39 -1.10 -0.08
CA GLY A 187 5.70 -0.73 -1.48
C GLY A 187 5.35 0.72 -1.79
N TYR A 188 4.22 1.22 -1.29
CA TYR A 188 3.82 2.64 -1.44
C TYR A 188 4.81 3.61 -0.77
N ALA A 189 5.24 3.31 0.47
CA ALA A 189 6.16 4.19 1.20
C ALA A 189 7.57 4.17 0.59
N LEU A 190 8.04 2.99 0.15
CA LEU A 190 9.34 2.85 -0.52
C LEU A 190 9.36 3.55 -1.87
N ARG A 191 8.30 3.38 -2.69
CA ARG A 191 8.15 4.12 -3.96
C ARG A 191 8.15 5.63 -3.72
N THR A 192 7.39 6.10 -2.73
CA THR A 192 7.36 7.54 -2.41
C THR A 192 8.74 8.06 -2.05
N HIS A 193 9.46 7.34 -1.20
CA HIS A 193 10.79 7.73 -0.76
C HIS A 193 11.76 7.82 -1.95
N ALA A 194 11.73 6.82 -2.83
CA ALA A 194 12.57 6.80 -4.03
C ALA A 194 12.24 7.95 -5.00
N ILE A 195 10.95 8.26 -5.21
CA ILE A 195 10.53 9.42 -6.02
C ILE A 195 11.04 10.72 -5.41
N LEU A 196 10.83 10.94 -4.11
CA LEU A 196 11.29 12.17 -3.43
C LEU A 196 12.81 12.33 -3.49
N THR A 197 13.55 11.23 -3.31
CA THR A 197 15.01 11.22 -3.43
C THR A 197 15.44 11.57 -4.85
N ALA A 198 14.88 10.90 -5.86
CA ALA A 198 15.23 11.16 -7.26
C ALA A 198 14.86 12.59 -7.71
N GLN A 199 13.71 13.11 -7.28
CA GLN A 199 13.30 14.50 -7.56
C GLN A 199 14.25 15.51 -6.90
N ARG A 200 14.65 15.29 -5.63
CA ARG A 200 15.64 16.13 -4.94
C ARG A 200 16.97 16.10 -5.67
N ASP A 201 17.44 14.91 -6.04
CA ASP A 201 18.74 14.74 -6.71
C ASP A 201 18.74 15.34 -8.13
N ALA A 202 17.58 15.43 -8.76
CA ALA A 202 17.35 16.21 -9.98
C ALA A 202 17.17 17.72 -9.72
N GLY A 203 17.38 18.19 -8.50
CA GLY A 203 17.37 19.59 -8.14
C GLY A 203 15.99 20.15 -7.74
N MET A 204 14.94 19.36 -7.63
CA MET A 204 13.62 19.85 -7.17
C MET A 204 13.66 20.05 -5.64
N ALA A 205 13.04 21.12 -5.17
CA ALA A 205 12.81 21.30 -3.75
C ALA A 205 11.55 20.51 -3.34
N VAL A 206 11.73 19.38 -2.66
CA VAL A 206 10.63 18.48 -2.27
C VAL A 206 10.20 18.66 -0.82
N ALA A 207 8.91 18.53 -0.55
CA ALA A 207 8.35 18.39 0.79
C ALA A 207 7.28 17.30 0.82
N ALA A 208 7.03 16.74 2.00
CA ALA A 208 6.03 15.70 2.16
C ALA A 208 5.30 15.82 3.50
N MET A 209 3.97 15.57 3.49
CA MET A 209 3.15 15.49 4.69
C MET A 209 2.32 14.22 4.68
N THR A 210 2.26 13.54 5.83
CA THR A 210 1.43 12.35 6.00
C THR A 210 0.06 12.69 6.55
N ARG A 211 -0.89 11.73 6.40
CA ARG A 211 -2.27 11.85 6.89
C ARG A 211 -2.36 12.20 8.38
N PRO A 212 -3.48 12.75 8.84
CA PRO A 212 -3.71 13.08 10.24
C PRO A 212 -3.45 11.90 11.19
N ALA A 213 -2.85 12.21 12.33
CA ALA A 213 -2.49 11.29 13.40
C ALA A 213 -1.47 10.19 13.04
N TYR A 214 -0.92 10.14 11.82
CA TYR A 214 0.20 9.24 11.52
C TYR A 214 1.52 9.85 12.03
N PRO A 215 2.42 9.10 12.67
CA PRO A 215 2.40 7.65 12.87
C PRO A 215 1.82 7.21 14.22
N VAL A 216 1.27 8.12 15.03
CA VAL A 216 0.65 7.81 16.32
C VAL A 216 -0.47 6.76 16.18
N SER A 217 -1.30 6.89 15.13
CA SER A 217 -2.40 5.96 14.84
C SER A 217 -1.96 4.52 14.53
N ILE A 218 -0.69 4.30 14.26
CA ILE A 218 -0.10 2.96 14.12
C ILE A 218 0.76 2.55 15.31
N GLY A 219 0.58 3.22 16.47
CA GLY A 219 1.22 2.88 17.74
C GLY A 219 2.62 3.48 17.94
N LYS A 220 3.03 4.46 17.14
CA LYS A 220 4.31 5.17 17.29
C LYS A 220 4.12 6.49 18.03
N VAL A 221 3.69 6.40 19.29
CA VAL A 221 3.29 7.55 20.12
C VAL A 221 4.43 8.51 20.46
N LEU A 222 5.68 8.05 20.45
CA LEU A 222 6.87 8.87 20.73
C LEU A 222 7.53 9.43 19.45
N SER A 223 6.81 9.45 18.32
CA SER A 223 7.28 10.09 17.09
C SER A 223 7.42 11.60 17.26
N THR A 224 8.09 12.23 16.30
CA THR A 224 8.27 13.70 16.23
C THR A 224 7.37 14.31 15.14
N ASP A 225 7.27 15.65 15.11
CA ASP A 225 6.53 16.37 14.08
C ASP A 225 7.17 16.25 12.69
N VAL A 226 8.45 15.92 12.64
CA VAL A 226 9.24 15.74 11.43
C VAL A 226 10.19 14.58 11.61
N ASP A 227 10.16 13.64 10.68
CA ASP A 227 11.20 12.63 10.55
C ASP A 227 12.04 12.92 9.29
N VAL A 228 13.35 12.83 9.39
CA VAL A 228 14.26 12.98 8.25
C VAL A 228 14.86 11.62 7.93
N VAL A 229 14.69 11.18 6.69
CA VAL A 229 15.26 9.92 6.18
C VAL A 229 15.98 10.24 4.87
N ASP A 230 17.26 9.93 4.78
CA ASP A 230 18.11 10.19 3.61
C ASP A 230 17.97 11.64 3.07
N GLY A 231 17.91 12.61 4.01
CA GLY A 231 17.75 14.03 3.69
C GLY A 231 16.31 14.45 3.30
N ILE A 232 15.36 13.54 3.23
CA ILE A 232 13.93 13.84 2.96
C ILE A 232 13.20 14.09 4.26
N ALA A 233 12.60 15.28 4.40
CA ALA A 233 11.80 15.67 5.57
C ALA A 233 10.32 15.26 5.41
N TYR A 234 9.86 14.37 6.28
CA TYR A 234 8.45 13.96 6.37
C TYR A 234 7.75 14.71 7.49
N ARG A 235 6.93 15.69 7.16
CA ARG A 235 6.10 16.43 8.11
C ARG A 235 4.92 15.58 8.59
N ARG A 236 4.53 15.74 9.85
CA ARG A 236 3.42 15.00 10.48
C ARG A 236 2.25 15.93 10.74
N CYS A 237 1.05 15.48 10.36
CA CYS A 237 -0.19 16.15 10.72
C CYS A 237 -0.74 15.51 12.00
N VAL A 238 -0.34 16.01 13.18
CA VAL A 238 -0.84 15.50 14.47
C VAL A 238 -1.66 16.58 15.14
N PRO A 239 -2.99 16.63 14.89
CA PRO A 239 -3.86 17.64 15.48
C PRO A 239 -4.05 17.39 16.99
N ALA A 240 -4.32 18.44 17.77
CA ALA A 240 -4.58 18.36 19.20
C ALA A 240 -5.77 17.45 19.56
N GLY A 241 -6.73 17.31 18.66
CA GLY A 241 -7.84 16.35 18.73
C GLY A 241 -8.08 15.74 17.36
N LEU A 242 -8.09 14.39 17.29
CA LEU A 242 -8.42 13.69 16.05
C LEU A 242 -9.94 13.66 15.85
N PRO A 243 -10.45 14.27 14.77
CA PRO A 243 -11.88 14.19 14.44
C PRO A 243 -12.32 12.73 14.26
N PRO A 244 -13.58 12.40 14.58
CA PRO A 244 -14.05 11.01 14.47
C PRO A 244 -14.24 10.57 13.01
N GLY A 245 -14.77 11.43 12.13
CA GLY A 245 -15.09 11.13 10.74
C GLY A 245 -13.97 11.45 9.76
N GLU A 246 -13.97 10.75 8.62
CA GLU A 246 -12.93 10.95 7.59
C GLU A 246 -13.04 12.32 6.92
N ALA A 247 -14.26 12.83 6.69
CA ALA A 247 -14.47 14.14 6.11
C ALA A 247 -13.81 15.26 6.91
N GLU A 248 -14.06 15.28 8.23
CA GLU A 248 -13.46 16.26 9.14
C GLU A 248 -11.92 16.12 9.23
N ARG A 249 -11.41 14.89 9.13
CA ARG A 249 -9.95 14.63 9.07
C ARG A 249 -9.32 15.19 7.82
N VAL A 250 -10.00 15.04 6.69
CA VAL A 250 -9.56 15.63 5.41
C VAL A 250 -9.51 17.14 5.52
N ASP A 251 -10.50 17.78 6.13
CA ASP A 251 -10.54 19.25 6.30
C ASP A 251 -9.38 19.76 7.16
N VAL A 252 -9.14 19.12 8.32
CA VAL A 252 -7.98 19.42 9.17
C VAL A 252 -6.66 19.22 8.43
N TRP A 253 -6.58 18.18 7.61
CA TRP A 253 -5.38 17.93 6.81
C TRP A 253 -5.16 18.99 5.75
N ALA A 254 -6.21 19.41 5.06
CA ALA A 254 -6.14 20.47 4.05
C ALA A 254 -5.63 21.79 4.64
N GLU A 255 -6.05 22.15 5.86
CA GLU A 255 -5.53 23.33 6.56
C GLU A 255 -4.03 23.23 6.85
N HIS A 256 -3.54 22.04 7.27
CA HIS A 256 -2.13 21.81 7.51
C HIS A 256 -1.32 21.84 6.21
N LEU A 257 -1.89 21.30 5.11
CA LEU A 257 -1.27 21.36 3.78
C LEU A 257 -1.15 22.79 3.28
N VAL A 258 -2.17 23.64 3.46
CA VAL A 258 -2.10 25.07 3.11
C VAL A 258 -0.96 25.78 3.84
N ARG A 259 -0.79 25.52 5.13
CA ARG A 259 0.34 26.11 5.89
C ARG A 259 1.69 25.63 5.37
N LEU A 260 1.86 24.31 5.21
CA LEU A 260 3.11 23.74 4.73
C LEU A 260 3.43 24.14 3.28
N ALA A 261 2.43 24.21 2.41
CA ALA A 261 2.61 24.63 1.03
C ALA A 261 3.16 26.08 0.95
N ARG A 262 2.68 26.97 1.83
CA ARG A 262 3.20 28.33 1.95
C ARG A 262 4.64 28.36 2.46
N GLU A 263 4.92 27.66 3.56
CA GLU A 263 6.27 27.56 4.13
C GLU A 263 7.27 27.02 3.10
N HIS A 264 6.87 25.98 2.38
CA HIS A 264 7.67 25.34 1.35
C HIS A 264 7.71 26.15 0.05
N ARG A 265 6.83 27.13 -0.16
CA ARG A 265 6.61 27.82 -1.45
C ARG A 265 6.32 26.79 -2.55
N ALA A 266 5.39 25.87 -2.28
CA ALA A 266 5.01 24.83 -3.21
C ALA A 266 4.51 25.41 -4.53
N THR A 267 4.90 24.79 -5.65
CA THR A 267 4.41 25.13 -6.99
C THR A 267 3.38 24.13 -7.50
N VAL A 268 3.29 22.95 -6.87
CA VAL A 268 2.34 21.89 -7.20
C VAL A 268 2.07 21.03 -5.96
N LEU A 269 0.82 20.58 -5.82
CA LEU A 269 0.47 19.55 -4.86
C LEU A 269 0.44 18.19 -5.55
N HIS A 270 1.07 17.18 -4.95
CA HIS A 270 1.13 15.82 -5.49
C HIS A 270 0.53 14.85 -4.47
N SER A 271 -0.71 14.44 -4.67
CA SER A 271 -1.36 13.42 -3.85
C SER A 271 -1.15 12.01 -4.41
N THR A 272 -1.11 11.03 -3.52
CA THR A 272 -1.02 9.62 -3.91
C THR A 272 -2.32 8.91 -3.55
N THR A 273 -2.63 7.76 -4.17
CA THR A 273 -3.75 6.90 -3.74
C THR A 273 -3.84 6.86 -2.21
N HIS A 274 -4.97 7.09 -1.54
CA HIS A 274 -6.35 6.97 -2.02
C HIS A 274 -7.11 8.31 -1.90
N TYR A 275 -8.45 8.28 -2.11
CA TYR A 275 -9.30 9.47 -2.19
C TYR A 275 -9.16 10.48 -1.02
N PRO A 276 -8.96 10.15 0.27
CA PRO A 276 -8.75 11.15 1.31
C PRO A 276 -7.51 12.01 1.09
N ASN A 277 -6.41 11.42 0.55
CA ASN A 277 -5.21 12.16 0.18
C ASN A 277 -5.53 13.15 -0.95
N ALA A 278 -6.29 12.69 -1.95
CA ALA A 278 -6.72 13.47 -3.08
C ALA A 278 -7.62 14.64 -2.65
N LEU A 279 -8.61 14.39 -1.79
CA LEU A 279 -9.53 15.40 -1.28
C LEU A 279 -8.82 16.49 -0.48
N ALA A 280 -7.88 16.12 0.39
CA ALA A 280 -7.10 17.08 1.17
C ALA A 280 -6.20 17.92 0.26
N ALA A 281 -5.55 17.28 -0.73
CA ALA A 281 -4.73 18.00 -1.72
C ALA A 281 -5.57 18.93 -2.60
N GLN A 282 -6.73 18.47 -3.08
CA GLN A 282 -7.66 19.26 -3.88
C GLN A 282 -8.13 20.50 -3.13
N ALA A 283 -8.59 20.36 -1.87
CA ALA A 283 -9.05 21.48 -1.06
C ALA A 283 -7.92 22.50 -0.84
N ALA A 284 -6.72 22.04 -0.51
CA ALA A 284 -5.55 22.91 -0.34
C ALA A 284 -5.11 23.56 -1.67
N ALA A 285 -5.12 22.83 -2.79
CA ALA A 285 -4.80 23.36 -4.11
C ALA A 285 -5.77 24.45 -4.54
N ARG A 286 -7.06 24.25 -4.30
CA ARG A 286 -8.10 25.28 -4.57
C ARG A 286 -7.93 26.52 -3.69
N ALA A 287 -7.58 26.35 -2.41
CA ALA A 287 -7.32 27.46 -1.49
C ALA A 287 -6.13 28.34 -1.92
N LEU A 288 -5.13 27.72 -2.57
CA LEU A 288 -3.88 28.38 -2.95
C LEU A 288 -3.79 28.73 -4.44
N GLY A 289 -4.74 28.30 -5.26
CA GLY A 289 -4.66 28.44 -6.71
C GLY A 289 -3.54 27.59 -7.35
N LEU A 290 -3.05 26.55 -6.65
CA LEU A 290 -1.95 25.70 -7.14
C LEU A 290 -2.45 24.55 -8.01
N PRO A 291 -1.68 24.09 -9.01
CA PRO A 291 -1.95 22.85 -9.72
C PRO A 291 -1.86 21.65 -8.79
N TRP A 292 -2.69 20.65 -9.10
CA TRP A 292 -2.78 19.42 -8.35
C TRP A 292 -2.63 18.21 -9.26
N VAL A 293 -1.64 17.37 -8.94
CA VAL A 293 -1.39 16.07 -9.58
C VAL A 293 -1.84 14.97 -8.63
N HIS A 294 -2.57 13.98 -9.15
CA HIS A 294 -2.97 12.79 -8.40
C HIS A 294 -2.30 11.54 -8.94
N GLU A 295 -1.49 10.86 -8.13
CA GLU A 295 -0.83 9.62 -8.52
C GLU A 295 -1.62 8.39 -8.06
N VAL A 296 -2.23 7.67 -9.02
CA VAL A 296 -2.99 6.44 -8.80
C VAL A 296 -2.03 5.25 -8.88
N ARG A 297 -1.74 4.63 -7.73
CA ARG A 297 -0.75 3.55 -7.58
C ARG A 297 -1.36 2.17 -7.40
N GLY A 298 -2.67 2.08 -7.29
CA GLY A 298 -3.40 0.84 -7.07
C GLY A 298 -4.87 1.12 -6.80
N GLN A 299 -5.62 0.06 -6.61
CA GLN A 299 -7.07 0.09 -6.44
C GLN A 299 -7.42 -0.53 -5.08
N LEU A 300 -7.53 0.34 -4.06
CA LEU A 300 -7.72 -0.11 -2.69
C LEU A 300 -9.12 -0.68 -2.47
N GLU A 301 -10.12 -0.21 -3.20
CA GLU A 301 -11.47 -0.77 -3.23
C GLU A 301 -11.46 -2.24 -3.66
N ARG A 302 -10.69 -2.58 -4.70
CA ARG A 302 -10.53 -3.98 -5.16
C ARG A 302 -9.74 -4.81 -4.18
N THR A 303 -8.70 -4.25 -3.57
CA THR A 303 -7.93 -4.92 -2.50
C THR A 303 -8.82 -5.23 -1.30
N TRP A 304 -9.69 -4.30 -0.92
CA TRP A 304 -10.66 -4.49 0.15
C TRP A 304 -11.67 -5.60 -0.21
N ALA A 305 -12.28 -5.53 -1.40
CA ALA A 305 -13.27 -6.52 -1.85
C ALA A 305 -12.67 -7.93 -1.93
N SER A 306 -11.47 -8.08 -2.51
CA SER A 306 -10.74 -9.36 -2.55
C SER A 306 -10.44 -9.90 -1.14
N GLY A 307 -10.11 -9.02 -0.19
CA GLY A 307 -9.96 -9.39 1.22
C GLY A 307 -11.26 -9.90 1.83
N ARG A 308 -12.37 -9.24 1.58
CA ARG A 308 -13.70 -9.62 2.09
C ARG A 308 -14.20 -10.94 1.50
N GLN A 309 -14.02 -11.16 0.21
CA GLN A 309 -14.37 -12.42 -0.46
C GLN A 309 -13.70 -13.61 0.21
N ARG A 310 -12.42 -13.49 0.57
CA ARG A 310 -11.69 -14.54 1.31
C ARG A 310 -12.19 -14.77 2.73
N HIS A 311 -12.84 -13.78 3.34
CA HIS A 311 -13.48 -13.91 4.65
C HIS A 311 -14.89 -14.50 4.56
N GLY A 312 -15.35 -14.87 3.36
CA GLY A 312 -16.63 -15.54 3.11
C GLY A 312 -17.80 -14.59 2.84
N ASP A 313 -17.56 -13.32 2.57
CA ASP A 313 -18.62 -12.42 2.09
C ASP A 313 -19.06 -12.85 0.70
N ALA A 314 -20.37 -12.97 0.48
CA ALA A 314 -20.92 -13.55 -0.75
C ALA A 314 -20.61 -12.72 -1.99
N ASP A 315 -20.76 -11.39 -1.92
CA ASP A 315 -20.52 -10.47 -3.04
C ASP A 315 -19.96 -9.11 -2.56
N PRO A 316 -18.70 -9.01 -2.17
CA PRO A 316 -18.11 -7.73 -1.78
C PRO A 316 -17.94 -6.75 -2.94
N TYR A 317 -17.84 -7.24 -4.19
CA TYR A 317 -17.72 -6.41 -5.39
C TYR A 317 -19.06 -5.77 -5.80
N GLY A 318 -20.19 -6.39 -5.48
CA GLY A 318 -21.53 -5.82 -5.66
C GLY A 318 -21.99 -4.95 -4.49
N SER A 319 -21.17 -4.78 -3.42
CA SER A 319 -21.57 -3.98 -2.27
C SER A 319 -21.63 -2.48 -2.58
N GLU A 320 -22.52 -1.76 -1.89
CA GLU A 320 -22.67 -0.31 -2.03
C GLU A 320 -21.36 0.44 -1.71
N ARG A 321 -20.59 -0.02 -0.71
CA ARG A 321 -19.31 0.57 -0.35
C ARG A 321 -18.29 0.44 -1.47
N PHE A 322 -18.22 -0.72 -2.12
CA PHE A 322 -17.30 -0.92 -3.24
C PHE A 322 -17.66 0.04 -4.39
N ALA A 323 -18.94 0.12 -4.74
CA ALA A 323 -19.42 1.01 -5.79
C ALA A 323 -19.13 2.48 -5.47
N ALA A 324 -19.45 2.92 -4.24
CA ALA A 324 -19.21 4.30 -3.79
C ALA A 324 -17.72 4.64 -3.75
N TRP A 325 -16.87 3.72 -3.24
CA TRP A 325 -15.43 3.94 -3.18
C TRP A 325 -14.82 4.01 -4.58
N ARG A 326 -15.20 3.08 -5.47
CA ARG A 326 -14.74 3.08 -6.87
C ARG A 326 -15.15 4.36 -7.60
N ALA A 327 -16.38 4.83 -7.41
CA ALA A 327 -16.86 6.08 -7.99
C ALA A 327 -16.07 7.29 -7.43
N ARG A 328 -15.78 7.29 -6.12
CA ARG A 328 -15.03 8.36 -5.47
C ARG A 328 -13.59 8.45 -5.95
N GLU A 329 -12.88 7.31 -6.10
CA GLU A 329 -11.53 7.28 -6.68
C GLU A 329 -11.52 7.79 -8.14
N ALA A 330 -12.52 7.40 -8.92
CA ALA A 330 -12.66 7.87 -10.31
C ALA A 330 -12.91 9.40 -10.36
N GLU A 331 -13.81 9.90 -9.52
CA GLU A 331 -14.14 11.32 -9.44
C GLU A 331 -12.92 12.18 -9.09
N VAL A 332 -12.18 11.83 -8.04
CA VAL A 332 -11.00 12.61 -7.64
C VAL A 332 -9.90 12.54 -8.69
N ALA A 333 -9.73 11.40 -9.36
CA ALA A 333 -8.78 11.30 -10.47
C ALA A 333 -9.20 12.17 -11.66
N ALA A 334 -10.49 12.19 -12.03
CA ALA A 334 -11.00 13.02 -13.13
C ALA A 334 -10.91 14.53 -12.83
N GLN A 335 -10.99 14.92 -11.56
CA GLN A 335 -10.91 16.32 -11.11
C GLN A 335 -9.47 16.83 -10.94
N ALA A 336 -8.46 15.94 -10.91
CA ALA A 336 -7.06 16.37 -10.83
C ALA A 336 -6.63 17.11 -12.10
N ASP A 337 -5.77 18.11 -11.98
CA ASP A 337 -5.26 18.86 -13.13
C ASP A 337 -4.42 17.95 -14.05
N HIS A 338 -3.75 16.94 -13.46
CA HIS A 338 -3.06 15.86 -14.14
C HIS A 338 -3.02 14.60 -13.29
N VAL A 339 -2.98 13.43 -13.94
CA VAL A 339 -2.92 12.14 -13.26
C VAL A 339 -1.62 11.42 -13.63
N ILE A 340 -1.00 10.77 -12.65
CA ILE A 340 0.10 9.84 -12.87
C ILE A 340 -0.38 8.44 -12.49
N THR A 341 -0.01 7.43 -13.28
CA THR A 341 -0.30 6.03 -12.96
C THR A 341 0.87 5.11 -13.31
N LEU A 342 0.77 3.80 -12.98
CA LEU A 342 1.93 2.89 -13.01
C LEU A 342 2.08 2.12 -14.32
N SER A 343 1.02 2.01 -15.13
CA SER A 343 0.99 1.15 -16.30
C SER A 343 -0.04 1.63 -17.32
N GLU A 344 0.11 1.19 -18.54
CA GLU A 344 -0.84 1.47 -19.60
C GLU A 344 -2.21 0.81 -19.32
N VAL A 345 -2.21 -0.39 -18.76
CA VAL A 345 -3.44 -1.07 -18.32
C VAL A 345 -4.19 -0.26 -17.26
N MET A 346 -3.47 0.36 -16.32
CA MET A 346 -4.09 1.26 -15.34
C MET A 346 -4.60 2.56 -15.99
N ARG A 347 -3.90 3.11 -16.98
CA ARG A 347 -4.36 4.27 -17.74
C ARG A 347 -5.67 3.97 -18.46
N GLN A 348 -5.77 2.80 -19.09
CA GLN A 348 -7.00 2.34 -19.75
C GLN A 348 -8.15 2.13 -18.77
N ASP A 349 -7.90 1.51 -17.59
CA ASP A 349 -8.91 1.36 -16.55
C ASP A 349 -9.40 2.71 -16.02
N LEU A 350 -8.51 3.69 -15.85
CA LEU A 350 -8.89 5.07 -15.48
C LEU A 350 -9.72 5.73 -16.58
N GLY A 351 -9.36 5.55 -17.86
CA GLY A 351 -10.14 6.01 -18.99
C GLY A 351 -11.56 5.43 -19.02
N ALA A 352 -11.69 4.13 -18.75
CA ALA A 352 -12.98 3.45 -18.63
C ALA A 352 -13.82 3.95 -17.42
N ARG A 353 -13.18 4.64 -16.46
CA ARG A 353 -13.84 5.29 -15.32
C ARG A 353 -14.12 6.79 -15.55
N GLY A 354 -13.88 7.31 -16.74
CA GLY A 354 -14.16 8.70 -17.12
C GLY A 354 -13.01 9.68 -16.89
N VAL A 355 -11.79 9.21 -16.61
CA VAL A 355 -10.59 10.07 -16.59
C VAL A 355 -10.10 10.29 -18.01
N ASP A 356 -9.89 11.53 -18.42
CA ASP A 356 -9.35 11.86 -19.75
C ASP A 356 -7.94 11.25 -19.93
N PRO A 357 -7.75 10.30 -20.87
CA PRO A 357 -6.45 9.67 -21.10
C PRO A 357 -5.33 10.65 -21.50
N GLY A 358 -5.69 11.79 -22.12
CA GLY A 358 -4.75 12.86 -22.47
C GLY A 358 -4.15 13.58 -21.26
N ARG A 359 -4.76 13.41 -20.07
CA ARG A 359 -4.30 13.97 -18.79
C ARG A 359 -3.62 12.93 -17.91
N VAL A 360 -3.30 11.75 -18.43
CA VAL A 360 -2.68 10.65 -17.67
C VAL A 360 -1.29 10.34 -18.21
N THR A 361 -0.28 10.52 -17.36
CA THR A 361 1.10 10.07 -17.64
C THR A 361 1.36 8.74 -16.96
N VAL A 362 1.93 7.79 -17.68
CA VAL A 362 2.40 6.53 -17.12
C VAL A 362 3.83 6.69 -16.58
N VAL A 363 4.01 6.48 -15.29
CA VAL A 363 5.32 6.42 -14.63
C VAL A 363 5.42 5.09 -13.90
N PRO A 364 6.09 4.09 -14.47
CA PRO A 364 6.17 2.75 -13.91
C PRO A 364 6.89 2.72 -12.56
N ASN A 365 6.90 1.55 -11.93
CA ASN A 365 7.72 1.32 -10.75
C ASN A 365 9.20 1.37 -11.13
N GLY A 366 9.93 2.31 -10.56
CA GLY A 366 11.35 2.46 -10.80
C GLY A 366 12.21 1.60 -9.87
N ILE A 367 13.45 1.41 -10.24
CA ILE A 367 14.47 0.71 -9.46
C ILE A 367 15.61 1.66 -9.05
N ASP A 368 16.34 1.26 -8.01
CA ASP A 368 17.59 1.89 -7.64
C ASP A 368 18.64 1.61 -8.73
N PRO A 369 19.33 2.62 -9.29
CA PRO A 369 20.41 2.41 -10.25
C PRO A 369 21.49 1.42 -9.78
N ALA A 370 21.78 1.39 -8.48
CA ALA A 370 22.75 0.47 -7.90
C ALA A 370 22.41 -1.03 -8.11
N LEU A 371 21.17 -1.34 -8.47
CA LEU A 371 20.81 -2.71 -8.85
C LEU A 371 21.41 -3.14 -10.20
N LEU A 372 21.67 -2.19 -11.10
CA LEU A 372 22.26 -2.48 -12.41
C LEU A 372 23.75 -2.83 -12.29
N ASP A 373 24.41 -2.29 -11.27
CA ASP A 373 25.83 -2.51 -11.00
C ASP A 373 26.09 -3.83 -10.24
N ARG A 374 25.00 -4.54 -9.85
CA ARG A 374 25.11 -5.82 -9.16
C ARG A 374 25.45 -6.93 -10.15
N ASP A 375 26.70 -7.37 -10.12
CA ASP A 375 27.18 -8.54 -10.88
C ASP A 375 27.66 -9.61 -9.92
N ILE A 376 26.71 -10.14 -9.11
CA ILE A 376 27.01 -11.10 -8.07
C ILE A 376 26.60 -12.49 -8.57
N ASP A 377 27.56 -13.40 -8.61
CA ASP A 377 27.33 -14.81 -8.86
C ASP A 377 26.39 -15.40 -7.80
N PRO A 378 25.26 -16.06 -8.20
CA PRO A 378 24.34 -16.66 -7.26
C PRO A 378 24.97 -17.65 -6.31
N ALA A 379 25.94 -18.46 -6.77
CA ALA A 379 26.63 -19.44 -5.95
C ALA A 379 27.49 -18.76 -4.88
N GLU A 380 28.14 -17.63 -5.22
CA GLU A 380 28.87 -16.82 -4.25
C GLU A 380 27.94 -16.17 -3.21
N ALA A 381 26.81 -15.63 -3.66
CA ALA A 381 25.80 -15.09 -2.75
C ALA A 381 25.29 -16.15 -1.77
N ARG A 382 25.05 -17.38 -2.25
CA ARG A 382 24.65 -18.52 -1.41
C ARG A 382 25.71 -18.87 -0.38
N ARG A 383 26.99 -18.94 -0.77
CA ARG A 383 28.09 -19.16 0.19
C ARG A 383 28.10 -18.11 1.32
N ARG A 384 27.92 -16.85 0.99
CA ARG A 384 27.84 -15.77 1.98
C ARG A 384 26.64 -15.87 2.92
N LEU A 385 25.55 -16.48 2.47
CA LEU A 385 24.35 -16.73 3.26
C LEU A 385 24.39 -18.07 4.01
N GLY A 386 25.45 -18.90 3.84
CA GLY A 386 25.54 -20.24 4.42
C GLY A 386 24.53 -21.24 3.81
N LEU A 387 24.14 -21.00 2.55
CA LEU A 387 23.19 -21.87 1.83
C LEU A 387 23.93 -22.91 0.97
N PRO A 388 23.29 -24.05 0.66
CA PRO A 388 23.80 -24.98 -0.33
C PRO A 388 24.06 -24.27 -1.67
N VAL A 389 25.21 -24.55 -2.27
CA VAL A 389 25.63 -23.94 -3.54
C VAL A 389 24.95 -24.63 -4.72
N GLU A 390 24.77 -25.93 -4.59
CA GLU A 390 24.21 -26.82 -5.61
C GLU A 390 22.71 -26.58 -5.80
N GLY A 391 22.22 -27.00 -6.97
CA GLY A 391 20.84 -26.89 -7.37
C GLY A 391 20.48 -25.48 -7.85
N ILE A 392 19.26 -25.36 -8.38
CA ILE A 392 18.72 -24.13 -8.90
C ILE A 392 17.84 -23.50 -7.83
N TRP A 393 18.17 -22.27 -7.46
CA TRP A 393 17.40 -21.53 -6.47
C TRP A 393 16.41 -20.59 -7.14
N VAL A 394 15.14 -20.83 -6.86
CA VAL A 394 14.03 -20.04 -7.41
C VAL A 394 13.23 -19.38 -6.30
N GLY A 395 12.58 -18.28 -6.58
CA GLY A 395 11.74 -17.61 -5.58
C GLY A 395 11.56 -16.14 -5.83
N ALA A 396 11.33 -15.39 -4.76
CA ALA A 396 11.16 -13.93 -4.83
C ALA A 396 11.33 -13.25 -3.47
N VAL A 397 11.63 -11.95 -3.52
CA VAL A 397 11.49 -11.03 -2.39
C VAL A 397 10.15 -10.33 -2.52
N SER A 398 9.19 -10.60 -1.62
CA SER A 398 7.80 -10.14 -1.80
C SER A 398 7.01 -10.14 -0.51
N SER A 399 5.89 -9.39 -0.47
CA SER A 399 4.81 -9.69 0.48
C SER A 399 4.23 -11.06 0.16
N VAL A 400 4.02 -11.89 1.19
CA VAL A 400 3.52 -13.27 1.04
C VAL A 400 2.02 -13.27 1.23
N VAL A 401 1.31 -12.89 0.17
CA VAL A 401 -0.16 -12.86 0.11
C VAL A 401 -0.68 -13.81 -0.95
N HIS A 402 -1.93 -14.25 -0.84
CA HIS A 402 -2.47 -15.33 -1.67
C HIS A 402 -2.39 -15.06 -3.18
N TYR A 403 -2.71 -13.84 -3.61
CA TYR A 403 -2.71 -13.51 -5.04
C TYR A 403 -1.30 -13.44 -5.66
N GLU A 404 -0.24 -13.51 -4.87
CA GLU A 404 1.14 -13.63 -5.39
C GLU A 404 1.46 -15.04 -5.91
N GLY A 405 0.62 -16.06 -5.60
CA GLY A 405 0.64 -17.38 -6.25
C GLY A 405 1.83 -18.27 -5.87
N PHE A 406 2.45 -18.06 -4.70
CA PHE A 406 3.58 -18.88 -4.26
C PHE A 406 3.20 -20.34 -3.97
N ASP A 407 1.92 -20.62 -3.77
CA ASP A 407 1.36 -21.97 -3.74
C ASP A 407 1.58 -22.69 -5.09
N THR A 408 1.30 -22.05 -6.22
CA THR A 408 1.60 -22.55 -7.56
C THR A 408 3.11 -22.80 -7.75
N LEU A 409 3.97 -21.91 -7.20
CA LEU A 409 5.42 -22.11 -7.26
C LEU A 409 5.83 -23.38 -6.51
N LEU A 410 5.29 -23.62 -5.30
CA LEU A 410 5.64 -24.84 -4.54
C LEU A 410 5.19 -26.11 -5.25
N ASP A 411 3.98 -26.10 -5.85
CA ASP A 411 3.50 -27.25 -6.65
C ASP A 411 4.38 -27.48 -7.88
N ALA A 412 4.81 -26.41 -8.57
CA ALA A 412 5.69 -26.49 -9.72
C ALA A 412 7.08 -27.04 -9.37
N VAL A 413 7.62 -26.60 -8.24
CA VAL A 413 8.91 -27.11 -7.73
C VAL A 413 8.81 -28.59 -7.35
N ALA A 414 7.71 -28.99 -6.70
CA ALA A 414 7.48 -30.41 -6.38
C ALA A 414 7.38 -31.26 -7.66
N LEU A 415 6.78 -30.74 -8.73
CA LEU A 415 6.73 -31.40 -10.04
C LEU A 415 8.13 -31.50 -10.65
N ALA A 416 8.85 -30.37 -10.76
CA ALA A 416 10.19 -30.33 -11.35
C ALA A 416 11.18 -31.25 -10.61
N ARG A 417 11.09 -31.35 -9.29
CA ARG A 417 11.91 -32.27 -8.49
C ARG A 417 11.59 -33.75 -8.76
N ARG A 418 10.31 -34.10 -8.95
CA ARG A 418 9.90 -35.44 -9.36
C ARG A 418 10.48 -35.82 -10.73
N ASP A 419 10.63 -34.84 -11.61
CA ASP A 419 11.21 -34.98 -12.94
C ASP A 419 12.77 -34.97 -12.91
N GLY A 420 13.38 -34.96 -11.71
CA GLY A 420 14.83 -35.10 -11.51
C GLY A 420 15.61 -33.78 -11.41
N LEU A 421 14.94 -32.62 -11.47
CA LEU A 421 15.61 -31.31 -11.31
C LEU A 421 15.90 -31.03 -9.82
N ASP A 422 17.13 -30.69 -9.45
CA ASP A 422 17.45 -30.21 -8.11
C ASP A 422 17.08 -28.71 -8.00
N VAL A 423 15.81 -28.43 -7.69
CA VAL A 423 15.27 -27.08 -7.51
C VAL A 423 15.00 -26.81 -6.03
N ARG A 424 15.43 -25.63 -5.56
CA ARG A 424 15.22 -25.13 -4.20
C ARG A 424 14.47 -23.80 -4.24
N VAL A 425 13.73 -23.51 -3.19
CA VAL A 425 12.88 -22.30 -3.11
C VAL A 425 13.35 -21.39 -1.98
N ALA A 426 13.45 -20.09 -2.25
CA ALA A 426 13.54 -19.06 -1.21
C ALA A 426 12.50 -17.96 -1.45
N ILE A 427 11.58 -17.78 -0.50
CA ILE A 427 10.59 -16.72 -0.52
C ILE A 427 10.84 -15.81 0.68
N VAL A 428 11.39 -14.64 0.40
CA VAL A 428 11.76 -13.65 1.42
C VAL A 428 10.64 -12.66 1.60
N GLY A 429 10.06 -12.61 2.79
CA GLY A 429 8.97 -11.73 3.16
C GLY A 429 7.99 -12.38 4.12
N ASP A 430 6.97 -11.66 4.50
CA ASP A 430 5.89 -12.16 5.35
C ASP A 430 4.52 -11.79 4.80
N GLY A 431 3.48 -12.40 5.32
CA GLY A 431 2.11 -12.12 4.96
C GLY A 431 1.16 -13.24 5.31
N LEU A 432 -0.11 -13.04 4.98
CA LEU A 432 -1.20 -13.94 5.38
C LEU A 432 -1.10 -15.35 4.78
N ALA A 433 -0.42 -15.52 3.65
CA ALA A 433 -0.25 -16.83 3.00
C ALA A 433 0.94 -17.62 3.57
N TRP A 434 1.84 -16.98 4.33
CA TRP A 434 3.08 -17.61 4.82
C TRP A 434 2.88 -18.93 5.59
N PRO A 435 1.92 -19.05 6.57
CA PRO A 435 1.69 -20.30 7.28
C PRO A 435 1.24 -21.44 6.35
N GLY A 436 0.33 -21.15 5.41
CA GLY A 436 -0.19 -22.12 4.46
C GLY A 436 0.88 -22.67 3.50
N LEU A 437 1.85 -21.83 3.10
CA LEU A 437 2.97 -22.28 2.27
C LEU A 437 3.87 -23.26 3.02
N LYS A 438 4.10 -23.06 4.30
CA LYS A 438 4.88 -23.98 5.13
C LYS A 438 4.19 -25.34 5.23
N GLU A 439 2.88 -25.35 5.47
CA GLU A 439 2.09 -26.58 5.51
C GLU A 439 2.06 -27.28 4.14
N GLN A 440 1.94 -26.51 3.06
CA GLN A 440 1.97 -27.06 1.69
C GLN A 440 3.32 -27.71 1.37
N ALA A 441 4.44 -27.07 1.70
CA ALA A 441 5.77 -27.64 1.50
C ALA A 441 5.93 -28.99 2.23
N GLN A 442 5.36 -29.12 3.44
CA GLN A 442 5.35 -30.39 4.18
C GLN A 442 4.51 -31.45 3.46
N ARG A 443 3.28 -31.12 3.03
CA ARG A 443 2.41 -32.05 2.30
C ARG A 443 3.01 -32.53 0.98
N LEU A 444 3.76 -31.66 0.29
CA LEU A 444 4.43 -31.98 -0.97
C LEU A 444 5.75 -32.75 -0.79
N GLY A 445 6.21 -32.93 0.45
CA GLY A 445 7.48 -33.60 0.74
C GLY A 445 8.74 -32.81 0.36
N ILE A 446 8.60 -31.49 0.12
CA ILE A 446 9.70 -30.61 -0.29
C ILE A 446 10.15 -29.63 0.81
N ALA A 447 9.70 -29.82 2.04
CA ALA A 447 10.00 -28.89 3.14
C ALA A 447 11.50 -28.64 3.35
N GLY A 448 12.37 -29.65 3.12
CA GLY A 448 13.83 -29.52 3.19
C GLY A 448 14.45 -28.68 2.05
N HIS A 449 13.66 -28.33 1.04
CA HIS A 449 14.10 -27.56 -0.13
C HIS A 449 13.43 -26.18 -0.21
N VAL A 450 12.66 -25.77 0.82
CA VAL A 450 11.92 -24.51 0.86
C VAL A 450 12.39 -23.67 2.06
N LEU A 451 12.91 -22.49 1.78
CA LEU A 451 13.30 -21.52 2.79
C LEU A 451 12.32 -20.36 2.80
N LEU A 452 11.80 -20.06 4.00
CA LEU A 452 10.87 -18.96 4.26
C LEU A 452 11.44 -18.11 5.41
N PRO A 453 12.47 -17.26 5.15
CA PRO A 453 13.19 -16.54 6.20
C PRO A 453 12.33 -15.46 6.88
N GLY A 454 11.16 -15.15 6.33
CA GLY A 454 10.31 -14.09 6.85
C GLY A 454 10.74 -12.73 6.33
N ARG A 455 10.28 -11.67 7.00
CA ARG A 455 10.62 -10.29 6.64
C ARG A 455 12.03 -9.94 7.09
N LEU A 456 12.84 -9.48 6.16
CA LEU A 456 14.22 -9.06 6.36
C LEU A 456 14.39 -7.55 6.06
N PRO A 457 15.45 -6.91 6.58
CA PRO A 457 15.88 -5.59 6.14
C PRO A 457 16.17 -5.53 4.64
N ARG A 458 16.10 -4.35 4.02
CA ARG A 458 16.28 -4.18 2.56
C ARG A 458 17.60 -4.78 2.06
N GLU A 459 18.70 -4.49 2.72
CA GLU A 459 20.03 -4.96 2.33
C GLU A 459 20.15 -6.49 2.40
N GLU A 460 19.60 -7.10 3.45
CA GLU A 460 19.54 -8.57 3.55
C GLU A 460 18.64 -9.17 2.48
N SER A 461 17.49 -8.56 2.23
CA SER A 461 16.58 -9.01 1.16
C SER A 461 17.25 -8.98 -0.22
N LEU A 462 18.10 -7.99 -0.49
CA LEU A 462 18.89 -7.94 -1.72
C LEU A 462 19.95 -9.04 -1.80
N ARG A 463 20.60 -9.42 -0.69
CA ARG A 463 21.52 -10.57 -0.66
C ARG A 463 20.80 -11.88 -1.00
N TRP A 464 19.56 -12.04 -0.56
CA TRP A 464 18.73 -13.17 -0.94
C TRP A 464 18.30 -13.12 -2.41
N LEU A 465 18.02 -11.94 -2.95
CA LEU A 465 17.76 -11.77 -4.38
C LEU A 465 18.97 -12.18 -5.22
N ASP A 466 20.19 -11.82 -4.77
CA ASP A 466 21.44 -12.23 -5.43
C ASP A 466 21.66 -13.74 -5.39
N ALA A 467 21.16 -14.44 -4.37
CA ALA A 467 21.29 -15.88 -4.20
C ALA A 467 20.35 -16.71 -5.10
N LEU A 468 19.32 -16.07 -5.70
CA LEU A 468 18.41 -16.73 -6.64
C LEU A 468 19.05 -16.84 -8.03
N ASP A 469 18.85 -17.98 -8.68
CA ASP A 469 19.15 -18.14 -10.10
C ASP A 469 18.00 -17.64 -10.97
N VAL A 470 16.75 -17.79 -10.50
CA VAL A 470 15.53 -17.35 -11.22
C VAL A 470 14.55 -16.72 -10.26
N VAL A 471 14.02 -15.54 -10.62
CA VAL A 471 12.90 -14.94 -9.90
C VAL A 471 11.59 -15.37 -10.53
N VAL A 472 10.69 -15.89 -9.69
CA VAL A 472 9.37 -16.36 -10.15
C VAL A 472 8.28 -15.47 -9.56
N VAL A 473 7.41 -14.96 -10.43
CA VAL A 473 6.27 -14.09 -10.11
C VAL A 473 4.96 -14.74 -10.55
N PRO A 474 4.52 -15.80 -9.85
CA PRO A 474 3.47 -16.71 -10.29
C PRO A 474 2.07 -16.23 -9.92
N ARG A 475 1.80 -14.94 -10.06
CA ARG A 475 0.55 -14.30 -9.62
C ARG A 475 -0.69 -15.02 -10.12
N HIS A 476 -1.64 -15.22 -9.22
CA HIS A 476 -2.98 -15.67 -9.61
C HIS A 476 -3.72 -14.60 -10.40
N ASP A 477 -4.64 -15.04 -11.25
CA ASP A 477 -5.49 -14.16 -12.04
C ASP A 477 -6.60 -13.55 -11.19
N HIS A 478 -6.34 -12.34 -10.71
CA HIS A 478 -7.28 -11.51 -9.96
C HIS A 478 -7.32 -10.12 -10.57
N GLU A 479 -8.40 -9.38 -10.36
CA GLU A 479 -8.52 -8.02 -10.88
C GLU A 479 -7.33 -7.11 -10.47
N VAL A 480 -6.87 -7.22 -9.22
CA VAL A 480 -5.75 -6.41 -8.74
C VAL A 480 -4.43 -6.78 -9.43
N THR A 481 -4.22 -8.06 -9.73
CA THR A 481 -2.98 -8.54 -10.36
C THR A 481 -2.96 -8.31 -11.87
N ARG A 482 -4.12 -8.22 -12.50
CA ARG A 482 -4.26 -7.81 -13.90
C ARG A 482 -3.87 -6.34 -14.13
N LEU A 483 -4.07 -5.48 -13.14
CA LEU A 483 -3.94 -4.02 -13.29
C LEU A 483 -2.65 -3.46 -12.69
N VAL A 484 -2.19 -3.97 -11.54
CA VAL A 484 -1.09 -3.36 -10.79
C VAL A 484 0.22 -4.09 -11.04
N PRO A 485 1.20 -3.47 -11.73
CA PRO A 485 2.50 -4.07 -11.98
C PRO A 485 3.31 -4.18 -10.68
N PRO A 486 3.96 -5.34 -10.41
CA PRO A 486 4.81 -5.50 -9.24
C PRO A 486 6.21 -4.91 -9.44
N LEU A 487 6.77 -4.31 -8.39
CA LEU A 487 8.14 -3.78 -8.39
C LEU A 487 9.20 -4.88 -8.60
N LYS A 488 8.97 -6.08 -8.06
CA LYS A 488 9.95 -7.17 -8.00
C LYS A 488 10.44 -7.66 -9.37
N VAL A 489 9.66 -7.48 -10.45
CA VAL A 489 10.08 -7.83 -11.82
C VAL A 489 11.24 -6.94 -12.27
N ALA A 490 11.07 -5.62 -12.15
CA ALA A 490 12.12 -4.66 -12.53
C ALA A 490 13.36 -4.80 -11.64
N GLU A 491 13.19 -5.04 -10.33
CA GLU A 491 14.31 -5.29 -9.41
C GLU A 491 15.08 -6.56 -9.76
N ALA A 492 14.38 -7.65 -10.11
CA ALA A 492 15.00 -8.89 -10.54
C ALA A 492 15.81 -8.72 -11.82
N MET A 493 15.22 -8.08 -12.83
CA MET A 493 15.90 -7.79 -14.10
C MET A 493 17.11 -6.90 -13.88
N GLY A 494 17.01 -5.84 -13.07
CA GLY A 494 18.12 -4.95 -12.72
C GLY A 494 19.26 -5.68 -12.02
N ALA A 495 18.95 -6.61 -11.11
CA ALA A 495 19.92 -7.46 -10.43
C ALA A 495 20.46 -8.61 -11.31
N GLY A 496 20.11 -8.67 -12.60
CA GLY A 496 20.56 -9.71 -13.51
C GLY A 496 19.98 -11.08 -13.23
N ARG A 497 18.74 -11.13 -12.74
CA ARG A 497 18.01 -12.40 -12.53
C ARG A 497 16.95 -12.58 -13.61
N PRO A 498 16.94 -13.69 -14.34
CA PRO A 498 15.89 -14.01 -15.29
C PRO A 498 14.55 -14.14 -14.56
N VAL A 499 13.47 -13.75 -15.22
CA VAL A 499 12.13 -13.72 -14.63
C VAL A 499 11.22 -14.71 -15.32
N ILE A 500 10.52 -15.55 -14.53
CA ILE A 500 9.33 -16.28 -14.95
C ILE A 500 8.13 -15.58 -14.30
N ALA A 501 7.17 -15.14 -15.09
CA ALA A 501 6.00 -14.41 -14.60
C ALA A 501 4.70 -14.98 -15.16
N SER A 502 3.60 -14.82 -14.43
CA SER A 502 2.27 -15.12 -14.94
C SER A 502 1.92 -14.23 -16.12
N ASP A 503 1.26 -14.79 -17.12
CA ASP A 503 0.80 -14.08 -18.30
C ASP A 503 -0.45 -13.25 -18.01
N LEU A 504 -0.23 -12.09 -17.37
CA LEU A 504 -1.24 -11.12 -16.96
C LEU A 504 -0.97 -9.76 -17.61
N PRO A 505 -2.00 -8.94 -17.90
CA PRO A 505 -1.83 -7.68 -18.61
C PRO A 505 -0.75 -6.76 -18.04
N ALA A 506 -0.75 -6.52 -16.73
CA ALA A 506 0.25 -5.66 -16.09
C ALA A 506 1.67 -6.26 -16.10
N LEU A 507 1.81 -7.58 -16.20
CA LEU A 507 3.12 -8.24 -16.30
C LEU A 507 3.63 -8.25 -17.74
N ARG A 508 2.75 -8.32 -18.77
CA ARG A 508 3.12 -8.20 -20.17
C ARG A 508 3.74 -6.84 -20.52
N GLU A 509 3.46 -5.79 -19.75
CA GLU A 509 4.11 -4.49 -19.94
C GLU A 509 5.60 -4.49 -19.54
N LEU A 510 5.98 -5.40 -18.62
CA LEU A 510 7.34 -5.53 -18.10
C LEU A 510 8.10 -6.69 -18.73
N VAL A 511 7.41 -7.79 -19.01
CA VAL A 511 8.00 -9.05 -19.49
C VAL A 511 7.53 -9.35 -20.90
N ARG A 512 8.47 -9.39 -21.83
CA ARG A 512 8.29 -9.89 -23.20
C ARG A 512 8.76 -11.33 -23.26
N HIS A 513 7.79 -12.25 -23.54
CA HIS A 513 8.05 -13.68 -23.53
C HIS A 513 9.18 -14.09 -24.49
N GLY A 514 10.19 -14.78 -23.95
CA GLY A 514 11.35 -15.25 -24.72
C GLY A 514 12.40 -14.20 -25.06
N GLU A 515 12.13 -12.91 -24.76
CA GLU A 515 13.04 -11.79 -25.01
C GLU A 515 13.76 -11.36 -23.69
N ASN A 516 13.03 -10.89 -22.68
CA ASN A 516 13.57 -10.42 -21.41
C ASN A 516 13.03 -11.19 -20.19
N GLY A 517 12.24 -12.25 -20.41
CA GLY A 517 11.69 -13.13 -19.41
C GLY A 517 10.76 -14.17 -20.03
N LEU A 518 10.20 -15.04 -19.22
CA LEU A 518 9.23 -16.03 -19.65
C LEU A 518 7.86 -15.75 -19.04
N LEU A 519 6.82 -15.76 -19.87
CA LEU A 519 5.42 -15.69 -19.43
C LEU A 519 4.81 -17.08 -19.47
N VAL A 520 4.08 -17.42 -18.40
CA VAL A 520 3.35 -18.68 -18.25
C VAL A 520 1.91 -18.41 -17.86
N PRO A 521 0.93 -19.22 -18.26
CA PRO A 521 -0.46 -18.97 -17.86
C PRO A 521 -0.59 -18.89 -16.34
N ALA A 522 -1.42 -17.96 -15.85
CA ALA A 522 -1.62 -17.75 -14.41
C ALA A 522 -2.18 -19.03 -13.75
N GLY A 523 -1.58 -19.45 -12.63
CA GLY A 523 -1.96 -20.67 -11.91
C GLY A 523 -1.50 -21.98 -12.58
N ALA A 524 -0.78 -21.93 -13.70
CA ALA A 524 -0.32 -23.13 -14.40
C ALA A 524 0.96 -23.71 -13.78
N THR A 525 0.81 -24.65 -12.85
CA THR A 525 1.90 -25.40 -12.21
C THR A 525 2.85 -26.02 -13.24
N THR A 526 2.30 -26.70 -14.24
CA THR A 526 3.08 -27.34 -15.32
C THR A 526 3.82 -26.31 -16.18
N GLY A 527 3.23 -25.14 -16.41
CA GLY A 527 3.86 -24.06 -17.16
C GLY A 527 5.08 -23.50 -16.45
N VAL A 528 4.99 -23.28 -15.12
CA VAL A 528 6.14 -22.86 -14.29
C VAL A 528 7.23 -23.93 -14.28
N ALA A 529 6.88 -25.22 -14.08
CA ALA A 529 7.83 -26.33 -14.07
C ALA A 529 8.55 -26.46 -15.43
N ALA A 530 7.82 -26.39 -16.55
CA ALA A 530 8.39 -26.43 -17.89
C ALA A 530 9.33 -25.23 -18.15
N ALA A 531 8.97 -24.02 -17.71
CA ALA A 531 9.82 -22.85 -17.84
C ALA A 531 11.12 -23.00 -17.03
N LEU A 532 11.06 -23.57 -15.82
CA LEU A 532 12.24 -23.89 -15.01
C LEU A 532 13.14 -24.91 -15.72
N SER A 533 12.57 -26.02 -16.19
CA SER A 533 13.29 -27.03 -16.96
C SER A 533 14.00 -26.43 -18.17
N ARG A 534 13.31 -25.58 -18.88
CA ARG A 534 13.82 -24.91 -20.07
C ARG A 534 15.03 -24.03 -19.76
N LEU A 535 14.98 -23.25 -18.69
CA LEU A 535 16.10 -22.39 -18.26
C LEU A 535 17.32 -23.20 -17.78
N THR A 536 17.14 -24.45 -17.36
CA THR A 536 18.25 -25.31 -16.94
C THR A 536 18.96 -26.00 -18.11
N VAL A 537 18.21 -26.28 -19.17
CA VAL A 537 18.74 -26.99 -20.36
C VAL A 537 19.31 -26.01 -21.39
N GLU A 538 18.65 -24.85 -21.55
CA GLU A 538 19.01 -23.82 -22.55
C GLU A 538 19.86 -22.70 -21.89
N SER A 539 21.16 -22.97 -21.62
CA SER A 539 22.06 -21.97 -21.00
C SER A 539 22.12 -20.64 -21.74
N ASP A 540 22.11 -20.67 -23.08
CA ASP A 540 22.11 -19.46 -23.92
C ASP A 540 20.83 -18.65 -23.77
N LEU A 541 19.68 -19.29 -23.53
CA LEU A 541 18.44 -18.60 -23.27
C LEU A 541 18.54 -17.80 -21.97
N MET A 542 19.04 -18.40 -20.89
CA MET A 542 19.21 -17.71 -19.61
C MET A 542 20.07 -16.45 -19.76
N ALA A 543 21.22 -16.55 -20.44
CA ALA A 543 22.13 -15.42 -20.67
C ALA A 543 21.46 -14.30 -21.48
N ARG A 544 20.71 -14.64 -22.55
CA ARG A 544 19.97 -13.66 -23.36
C ARG A 544 18.88 -12.95 -22.54
N LEU A 545 18.10 -13.69 -21.73
CA LEU A 545 17.05 -13.11 -20.91
C LEU A 545 17.62 -12.14 -19.85
N VAL A 546 18.76 -12.49 -19.25
CA VAL A 546 19.46 -11.61 -18.30
C VAL A 546 19.93 -10.32 -18.98
N ALA A 547 20.59 -10.42 -20.13
CA ALA A 547 21.09 -9.27 -20.85
C ALA A 547 19.95 -8.31 -21.27
N ALA A 548 18.90 -8.85 -21.90
CA ALA A 548 17.73 -8.06 -22.31
C ALA A 548 16.93 -7.53 -21.11
N GLY A 549 16.86 -8.29 -20.01
CA GLY A 549 16.23 -7.86 -18.77
C GLY A 549 16.94 -6.65 -18.16
N ARG A 550 18.29 -6.66 -18.09
CA ARG A 550 19.09 -5.51 -17.61
C ARG A 550 18.88 -4.27 -18.49
N VAL A 551 18.82 -4.43 -19.82
CA VAL A 551 18.53 -3.32 -20.73
C VAL A 551 17.13 -2.76 -20.47
N ALA A 552 16.12 -3.59 -20.31
CA ALA A 552 14.77 -3.15 -19.97
C ALA A 552 14.72 -2.42 -18.61
N ALA A 553 15.40 -2.96 -17.60
CA ALA A 553 15.45 -2.39 -16.26
C ALA A 553 16.21 -1.04 -16.20
N SER A 554 17.21 -0.83 -17.06
CA SER A 554 17.98 0.43 -17.09
C SER A 554 17.09 1.63 -17.45
N GLY A 555 16.09 1.46 -18.28
CA GLY A 555 15.07 2.47 -18.57
C GLY A 555 14.14 2.78 -17.39
N LEU A 556 14.07 1.89 -16.42
CA LEU A 556 13.20 1.98 -15.25
C LEU A 556 13.91 2.51 -13.99
N THR A 557 15.10 3.06 -14.09
CA THR A 557 15.75 3.68 -12.93
C THR A 557 15.03 4.96 -12.51
N TRP A 558 14.99 5.25 -11.21
CA TRP A 558 14.30 6.46 -10.71
C TRP A 558 14.80 7.75 -11.34
N PRO A 559 16.11 7.98 -11.58
CA PRO A 559 16.59 9.16 -12.31
C PRO A 559 15.99 9.27 -13.72
N ASN A 560 15.82 8.16 -14.44
CA ASN A 560 15.25 8.13 -15.78
C ASN A 560 13.71 8.37 -15.79
N LEU A 561 13.05 8.20 -14.64
CA LEU A 561 11.60 8.41 -14.48
C LEU A 561 11.23 9.81 -13.96
N VAL A 562 12.19 10.59 -13.44
CA VAL A 562 11.94 11.96 -12.97
C VAL A 562 11.41 12.89 -14.08
N PRO A 563 11.91 12.84 -15.32
CA PRO A 563 11.38 13.69 -16.41
C PRO A 563 9.88 13.51 -16.65
N GLN A 564 9.35 12.29 -16.51
CA GLN A 564 7.90 12.05 -16.64
C GLN A 564 7.10 12.71 -15.52
N HIS A 565 7.62 12.71 -14.27
CA HIS A 565 7.00 13.47 -13.17
C HIS A 565 7.03 14.98 -13.45
N ALA A 566 8.16 15.51 -13.91
CA ALA A 566 8.29 16.93 -14.26
C ALA A 566 7.33 17.32 -15.39
N SER A 567 7.20 16.49 -16.43
CA SER A 567 6.20 16.67 -17.51
C SER A 567 4.77 16.69 -16.98
N GLY A 568 4.43 15.79 -16.05
CA GLY A 568 3.11 15.80 -15.39
C GLY A 568 2.85 17.08 -14.60
N TYR A 569 3.85 17.63 -13.91
CA TYR A 569 3.75 18.91 -13.20
C TYR A 569 3.57 20.08 -14.14
N ALA A 570 4.31 20.12 -15.25
CA ALA A 570 4.17 21.13 -16.27
C ALA A 570 2.79 21.08 -16.94
N SER A 571 2.29 19.89 -17.27
CA SER A 571 0.95 19.67 -17.83
C SER A 571 -0.16 20.14 -16.87
N ALA A 572 -0.03 19.85 -15.57
CA ALA A 572 -0.96 20.32 -14.54
C ALA A 572 -0.97 21.85 -14.45
N SER A 573 0.19 22.48 -14.56
CA SER A 573 0.30 23.96 -14.54
C SER A 573 -0.32 24.59 -15.78
N ALA A 574 -0.09 24.02 -16.95
CA ALA A 574 -0.63 24.52 -18.22
C ALA A 574 -2.17 24.42 -18.30
N SER A 575 -2.77 23.39 -17.67
CA SER A 575 -4.24 23.22 -17.65
C SER A 575 -4.98 24.31 -16.86
N ARG A 576 -4.29 25.02 -15.97
CA ARG A 576 -4.82 26.13 -15.14
C ARG A 576 -4.55 27.52 -15.70
N SER A 577 -3.62 27.66 -16.62
CA SER A 577 -3.41 28.95 -17.30
C SER A 577 -4.67 29.31 -18.10
N PRO A 578 -5.23 30.53 -17.97
CA PRO A 578 -6.36 30.93 -18.81
C PRO A 578 -5.94 30.82 -20.27
N ARG A 579 -6.64 29.98 -21.05
CA ARG A 579 -6.48 29.97 -22.50
C ARG A 579 -6.88 31.33 -23.02
N ILE A 580 -5.92 32.22 -23.26
CA ILE A 580 -6.15 33.45 -24.00
C ILE A 580 -6.46 33.01 -25.44
N SER A 581 -7.76 32.87 -25.74
CA SER A 581 -8.20 32.75 -27.14
C SER A 581 -7.98 34.11 -27.79
N TRP A 582 -6.90 34.26 -28.52
CA TRP A 582 -6.78 35.33 -29.48
C TRP A 582 -7.85 35.07 -30.54
N GLY A 583 -9.05 35.64 -30.30
CA GLY A 583 -10.05 35.77 -31.36
C GLY A 583 -9.39 36.51 -32.53
N LYS A 584 -9.34 35.87 -33.67
CA LYS A 584 -9.00 36.55 -34.91
C LYS A 584 -10.04 37.68 -35.10
N MET A 585 -9.60 38.96 -34.96
CA MET A 585 -10.24 40.06 -35.65
C MET A 585 -9.97 40.01 -37.12
#